data_caaed8d79cf5341b13475c6b08562050
#
_entry.id   caaed8d79cf5341b13475c6b08562050
#
_cell.length_a   1.000
_cell.length_b   1.000
_cell.length_c   1.000
_cell.angle_alpha   90.00
_cell.angle_beta   90.00
_cell.angle_gamma   90.00
#
_symmetry.space_group_name_H-M   'P 1'
#
loop_
_entity.id
_entity.type
_entity.pdbx_description
1 polymer ?
#
loop_
_entity_poly.entity_id
_entity_poly.type
_entity_poly.pdbx_seq_one_letter_code
_entity_poly.pdbx_strand_id
1 'polypeptide(L)'
;MRSIPPARLMFTAAAAALSLSACSTMGDGMNDGGKSGRSASAEGTVMVGGAAMYPSRTIVENAVNSRDHTTLVAAVKAAGLVETLSGPGPFTVFAPTNAAFQKVPAATLQAAMRPENKAMLQSVLTYHVVPGRLTAADLMQRIRDGGGQARLTTVQGGTLTASMMGNRIMLTDAKGGTAHVTQGDVMQSNGVIHVTDSVSMPG
;
A
#
# COMPACT_ATOMS: atom_id res chain seq x y z
N MET A 1 40.78 -24.41 29.63
CA MET A 1 41.91 -24.85 28.76
C MET A 1 41.41 -25.92 27.81
N ARG A 2 41.14 -25.55 26.56
CA ARG A 2 41.25 -26.39 25.36
C ARG A 2 40.94 -25.49 24.15
N SER A 3 42.03 -25.05 23.53
CA SER A 3 42.02 -24.32 22.24
C SER A 3 41.70 -25.27 21.11
N ILE A 4 40.93 -24.80 20.16
CA ILE A 4 40.72 -25.46 18.86
C ILE A 4 41.19 -24.49 17.77
N PRO A 5 42.11 -24.93 16.88
CA PRO A 5 42.70 -24.06 15.84
C PRO A 5 41.81 -23.90 14.58
N PRO A 6 42.09 -22.90 13.72
CA PRO A 6 41.33 -22.65 12.52
C PRO A 6 41.77 -23.55 11.35
N ALA A 7 40.84 -24.16 10.67
CA ALA A 7 41.08 -24.87 9.42
C ALA A 7 41.10 -23.90 8.24
N ARG A 8 42.30 -23.72 7.68
CA ARG A 8 42.52 -23.16 6.33
C ARG A 8 42.14 -24.23 5.31
N LEU A 9 41.32 -23.89 4.33
CA LEU A 9 41.25 -24.66 3.09
C LEU A 9 41.56 -23.74 1.90
N MET A 10 42.50 -24.29 1.12
CA MET A 10 43.18 -23.69 -0.01
C MET A 10 42.31 -23.61 -1.28
N PHE A 11 42.66 -22.59 -2.03
CA PHE A 11 42.35 -22.35 -3.45
C PHE A 11 42.73 -23.51 -4.35
N THR A 12 41.90 -23.79 -5.35
CA THR A 12 42.37 -24.28 -6.66
C THR A 12 41.65 -23.52 -7.78
N ALA A 13 42.45 -22.76 -8.49
CA ALA A 13 42.11 -22.16 -9.78
C ALA A 13 42.21 -23.25 -10.87
N ALA A 14 41.28 -23.27 -11.79
CA ALA A 14 41.40 -23.95 -13.08
C ALA A 14 40.88 -23.02 -14.18
N ALA A 15 41.79 -22.54 -14.96
CA ALA A 15 41.56 -21.83 -16.22
C ALA A 15 41.62 -22.83 -17.40
N ALA A 16 40.70 -22.71 -18.38
CA ALA A 16 40.86 -23.16 -19.78
C ALA A 16 39.68 -22.53 -20.56
N ALA A 17 39.88 -21.54 -21.40
CA ALA A 17 40.42 -21.52 -22.77
C ALA A 17 39.35 -21.77 -23.84
N LEU A 18 39.05 -20.67 -24.56
CA LEU A 18 38.75 -20.44 -25.98
C LEU A 18 38.00 -21.53 -26.81
N SER A 19 36.90 -21.08 -27.46
CA SER A 19 36.70 -21.31 -28.88
C SER A 19 35.83 -20.21 -29.51
N LEU A 20 36.42 -19.46 -30.42
CA LEU A 20 35.77 -18.63 -31.44
C LEU A 20 35.06 -19.54 -32.46
N SER A 21 33.83 -19.19 -32.81
CA SER A 21 33.26 -19.53 -34.13
C SER A 21 32.45 -18.35 -34.63
N ALA A 22 33.02 -17.69 -35.59
CA ALA A 22 32.36 -16.71 -36.44
C ALA A 22 31.58 -17.48 -37.52
N CYS A 23 30.32 -17.11 -37.74
CA CYS A 23 29.66 -17.30 -39.02
C CYS A 23 28.80 -16.08 -39.34
N SER A 24 29.29 -15.31 -40.28
CA SER A 24 28.56 -14.24 -40.97
C SER A 24 27.49 -14.85 -41.86
N THR A 25 26.29 -14.34 -41.82
CA THR A 25 25.38 -14.39 -42.98
C THR A 25 24.66 -13.05 -43.05
N MET A 26 24.96 -12.32 -44.13
CA MET A 26 24.23 -11.13 -44.55
C MET A 26 22.82 -11.53 -44.98
N GLY A 27 21.85 -10.77 -44.54
CA GLY A 27 20.46 -10.78 -44.97
C GLY A 27 19.89 -9.39 -44.77
N ASP A 28 19.88 -8.65 -45.86
CA ASP A 28 19.25 -7.35 -46.05
C ASP A 28 17.74 -7.47 -45.84
N GLY A 29 17.13 -6.52 -45.15
CA GLY A 29 15.68 -6.49 -44.93
C GLY A 29 15.25 -5.28 -44.10
N MET A 30 14.84 -4.25 -44.78
CA MET A 30 14.35 -2.95 -44.36
C MET A 30 13.36 -2.98 -43.18
N ASN A 31 13.62 -2.07 -42.25
CA ASN A 31 12.72 -1.05 -41.73
C ASN A 31 11.36 -1.48 -41.22
N ASP A 32 11.18 -1.41 -39.92
CA ASP A 32 10.03 -0.67 -39.40
C ASP A 32 10.37 -0.08 -38.01
N GLY A 33 10.20 1.23 -37.92
CA GLY A 33 10.42 2.02 -36.70
C GLY A 33 9.36 1.73 -35.64
N GLY A 34 9.46 0.58 -35.00
CA GLY A 34 8.78 0.27 -33.79
C GLY A 34 9.50 0.95 -32.64
N LYS A 35 8.97 2.10 -32.14
CA LYS A 35 9.27 2.61 -30.82
C LYS A 35 9.04 1.47 -29.84
N SER A 36 10.10 0.76 -29.50
CA SER A 36 10.13 -0.02 -28.27
C SER A 36 9.97 0.94 -27.12
N GLY A 37 8.71 1.21 -26.78
CA GLY A 37 8.37 1.70 -25.48
C GLY A 37 9.00 0.73 -24.49
N ARG A 38 10.07 1.18 -23.83
CA ARG A 38 10.55 0.52 -22.65
C ARG A 38 9.32 0.36 -21.75
N SER A 39 8.78 -0.84 -21.70
CA SER A 39 7.95 -1.27 -20.60
C SER A 39 8.82 -1.05 -19.38
N ALA A 40 8.58 0.05 -18.68
CA ALA A 40 9.09 0.25 -17.35
C ALA A 40 8.62 -0.99 -16.59
N SER A 41 9.56 -1.85 -16.29
CA SER A 41 9.37 -3.10 -15.57
C SER A 41 8.52 -2.78 -14.36
N ALA A 42 7.36 -3.44 -14.23
CA ALA A 42 6.41 -3.25 -13.15
C ALA A 42 6.95 -3.89 -11.86
N GLU A 43 8.18 -3.54 -11.46
CA GLU A 43 8.76 -3.98 -10.21
C GLU A 43 7.97 -3.34 -9.06
N GLY A 44 7.19 -4.17 -8.38
CA GLY A 44 6.38 -3.76 -7.24
C GLY A 44 4.97 -3.26 -7.59
N THR A 45 4.53 -3.37 -8.84
CA THR A 45 3.16 -3.01 -9.21
C THR A 45 2.17 -4.02 -8.64
N VAL A 46 1.18 -3.55 -7.89
CA VAL A 46 0.12 -4.35 -7.29
C VAL A 46 -1.20 -4.00 -7.95
N MET A 47 -2.00 -5.02 -8.28
CA MET A 47 -3.35 -4.79 -8.82
C MET A 47 -4.36 -4.59 -7.68
N VAL A 48 -5.10 -3.50 -7.73
CA VAL A 48 -6.17 -3.19 -6.77
C VAL A 48 -7.39 -2.66 -7.52
N GLY A 49 -8.53 -3.32 -7.34
CA GLY A 49 -9.78 -2.93 -8.01
C GLY A 49 -9.67 -2.90 -9.54
N GLY A 50 -8.90 -3.82 -10.12
CA GLY A 50 -8.69 -3.91 -11.56
C GLY A 50 -7.75 -2.86 -12.15
N ALA A 51 -7.10 -2.04 -11.31
CA ALA A 51 -6.11 -1.06 -11.74
C ALA A 51 -4.71 -1.39 -11.20
N ALA A 52 -3.70 -1.12 -12.00
CA ALA A 52 -2.31 -1.23 -11.59
C ALA A 52 -1.92 -0.04 -10.71
N MET A 53 -1.42 -0.34 -9.51
CA MET A 53 -0.90 0.65 -8.56
C MET A 53 0.60 0.76 -8.72
N TYR A 54 1.07 1.91 -9.12
CA TYR A 54 2.49 2.17 -9.39
C TYR A 54 3.17 2.78 -8.16
N PRO A 55 4.26 2.19 -7.66
CA PRO A 55 5.01 2.75 -6.52
C PRO A 55 5.58 4.16 -6.77
N SER A 56 5.73 4.54 -8.03
CA SER A 56 6.20 5.88 -8.44
C SER A 56 5.12 6.97 -8.36
N ARG A 57 3.85 6.60 -8.16
CA ARG A 57 2.73 7.53 -8.07
C ARG A 57 2.31 7.74 -6.61
N THR A 58 1.66 8.87 -6.35
CA THR A 58 1.07 9.17 -5.05
C THR A 58 -0.15 8.29 -4.76
N ILE A 59 -0.55 8.25 -3.49
CA ILE A 59 -1.75 7.55 -3.02
C ILE A 59 -2.98 7.96 -3.82
N VAL A 60 -3.16 9.27 -4.05
CA VAL A 60 -4.35 9.78 -4.75
C VAL A 60 -4.32 9.45 -6.24
N GLU A 61 -3.16 9.61 -6.92
CA GLU A 61 -3.00 9.30 -8.34
C GLU A 61 -3.28 7.83 -8.67
N ASN A 62 -2.97 6.93 -7.76
CA ASN A 62 -3.28 5.52 -7.91
C ASN A 62 -4.75 5.22 -7.55
N ALA A 63 -5.24 5.76 -6.44
CA ALA A 63 -6.59 5.49 -5.96
C ALA A 63 -7.68 5.89 -6.98
N VAL A 64 -7.48 6.98 -7.73
CA VAL A 64 -8.46 7.43 -8.75
C VAL A 64 -8.66 6.44 -9.90
N ASN A 65 -7.70 5.56 -10.14
CA ASN A 65 -7.79 4.53 -11.17
C ASN A 65 -8.45 3.23 -10.68
N SER A 66 -8.59 3.06 -9.36
CA SER A 66 -9.18 1.87 -8.76
C SER A 66 -10.71 1.91 -8.82
N ARG A 67 -11.31 0.87 -9.42
CA ARG A 67 -12.76 0.72 -9.47
C ARG A 67 -13.36 0.43 -8.10
N ASP A 68 -12.59 -0.14 -7.20
CA ASP A 68 -13.04 -0.51 -5.85
C ASP A 68 -13.00 0.65 -4.86
N HIS A 69 -12.41 1.80 -5.21
CA HIS A 69 -12.23 2.96 -4.33
C HIS A 69 -12.91 4.23 -4.85
N THR A 70 -13.85 4.12 -5.77
CA THR A 70 -14.54 5.28 -6.36
C THR A 70 -15.27 6.12 -5.31
N THR A 71 -15.92 5.48 -4.34
CA THR A 71 -16.61 6.17 -3.23
C THR A 71 -15.61 6.87 -2.32
N LEU A 72 -14.48 6.24 -2.00
CA LEU A 72 -13.41 6.84 -1.21
C LEU A 72 -12.84 8.08 -1.91
N VAL A 73 -12.56 7.97 -3.21
CA VAL A 73 -12.03 9.10 -4.01
C VAL A 73 -13.01 10.27 -4.05
N ALA A 74 -14.32 9.97 -4.23
CA ALA A 74 -15.37 11.00 -4.19
C ALA A 74 -15.41 11.69 -2.81
N ALA A 75 -15.31 10.92 -1.72
CA ALA A 75 -15.29 11.43 -0.36
C ALA A 75 -14.03 12.31 -0.09
N VAL A 76 -12.86 11.89 -0.54
CA VAL A 76 -11.60 12.66 -0.42
C VAL A 76 -11.69 13.99 -1.17
N LYS A 77 -12.28 13.99 -2.38
CA LYS A 77 -12.53 15.21 -3.15
C LYS A 77 -13.53 16.13 -2.46
N ALA A 78 -14.65 15.60 -1.98
CA ALA A 78 -15.67 16.38 -1.25
C ALA A 78 -15.12 17.00 0.04
N ALA A 79 -14.26 16.26 0.75
CA ALA A 79 -13.58 16.73 1.95
C ALA A 79 -12.48 17.78 1.66
N GLY A 80 -12.01 17.90 0.41
CA GLY A 80 -10.88 18.75 0.05
C GLY A 80 -9.52 18.26 0.55
N LEU A 81 -9.37 16.94 0.74
CA LEU A 81 -8.15 16.34 1.26
C LEU A 81 -7.19 15.81 0.18
N VAL A 82 -7.50 16.09 -1.09
CA VAL A 82 -6.67 15.63 -2.23
C VAL A 82 -5.23 16.13 -2.10
N GLU A 83 -5.05 17.43 -1.85
CA GLU A 83 -3.71 18.03 -1.70
C GLU A 83 -2.98 17.49 -0.47
N THR A 84 -3.68 17.33 0.65
CA THR A 84 -3.11 16.77 1.89
C THR A 84 -2.57 15.36 1.68
N LEU A 85 -3.34 14.51 1.00
CA LEU A 85 -2.97 13.11 0.72
C LEU A 85 -2.01 12.96 -0.47
N SER A 86 -1.85 13.99 -1.29
CA SER A 86 -0.84 14.08 -2.34
C SER A 86 0.47 14.69 -1.85
N GLY A 87 0.48 15.24 -0.64
CA GLY A 87 1.65 15.87 -0.02
C GLY A 87 2.81 14.90 0.24
N PRO A 88 3.95 15.47 0.67
CA PRO A 88 5.16 14.70 0.94
C PRO A 88 5.00 13.87 2.22
N GLY A 89 4.44 12.64 2.12
CA GLY A 89 4.29 11.74 3.26
C GLY A 89 5.57 11.57 4.10
N PRO A 90 5.81 10.42 4.68
CA PRO A 90 5.11 9.17 4.44
C PRO A 90 3.78 9.02 5.19
N PHE A 91 2.80 8.44 4.50
CA PHE A 91 1.49 8.12 5.08
C PHE A 91 1.18 6.63 4.97
N THR A 92 0.42 6.13 5.93
CA THR A 92 -0.25 4.83 5.85
C THR A 92 -1.74 5.08 5.74
N VAL A 93 -2.36 4.64 4.66
CA VAL A 93 -3.79 4.83 4.41
C VAL A 93 -4.50 3.49 4.47
N PHE A 94 -5.47 3.37 5.37
CA PHE A 94 -6.41 2.26 5.40
C PHE A 94 -7.59 2.60 4.49
N ALA A 95 -7.58 2.05 3.27
CA ALA A 95 -8.52 2.39 2.20
C ALA A 95 -9.71 1.42 2.19
N PRO A 96 -10.89 1.84 2.66
CA PRO A 96 -12.08 1.02 2.56
C PRO A 96 -12.58 0.93 1.11
N THR A 97 -12.97 -0.27 0.69
CA THR A 97 -13.55 -0.51 -0.64
C THR A 97 -14.97 0.03 -0.75
N ASN A 98 -15.50 0.12 -1.97
CA ASN A 98 -16.90 0.46 -2.20
C ASN A 98 -17.85 -0.49 -1.43
N ALA A 99 -17.50 -1.79 -1.36
CA ALA A 99 -18.23 -2.77 -0.56
C ALA A 99 -18.19 -2.46 0.95
N ALA A 100 -17.08 -1.91 1.44
CA ALA A 100 -16.97 -1.44 2.82
C ALA A 100 -17.94 -0.26 3.10
N PHE A 101 -18.06 0.67 2.17
CA PHE A 101 -19.02 1.78 2.27
C PHE A 101 -20.46 1.33 2.20
N GLN A 102 -20.77 0.24 1.50
CA GLN A 102 -22.13 -0.33 1.46
C GLN A 102 -22.61 -0.89 2.81
N LYS A 103 -21.68 -1.23 3.72
CA LYS A 103 -22.00 -1.63 5.09
C LYS A 103 -22.43 -0.43 5.97
N VAL A 104 -22.07 0.79 5.57
CA VAL A 104 -22.53 2.02 6.23
C VAL A 104 -23.93 2.36 5.74
N PRO A 105 -24.89 2.71 6.62
CA PRO A 105 -26.21 3.13 6.18
C PRO A 105 -26.14 4.26 5.15
N ALA A 106 -26.85 4.09 4.03
CA ALA A 106 -26.78 5.04 2.91
C ALA A 106 -27.13 6.49 3.34
N ALA A 107 -28.08 6.64 4.28
CA ALA A 107 -28.43 7.94 4.83
C ALA A 107 -27.24 8.59 5.58
N THR A 108 -26.45 7.81 6.32
CA THR A 108 -25.28 8.30 7.04
C THR A 108 -24.18 8.72 6.05
N LEU A 109 -23.94 7.93 5.03
CA LEU A 109 -22.95 8.24 3.99
C LEU A 109 -23.35 9.49 3.21
N GLN A 110 -24.61 9.60 2.79
CA GLN A 110 -25.14 10.79 2.10
C GLN A 110 -25.08 12.03 2.99
N ALA A 111 -25.43 11.91 4.28
CA ALA A 111 -25.30 13.00 5.22
C ALA A 111 -23.86 13.44 5.40
N ALA A 112 -22.90 12.51 5.51
CA ALA A 112 -21.47 12.83 5.65
C ALA A 112 -20.90 13.54 4.40
N MET A 113 -21.42 13.23 3.21
CA MET A 113 -20.97 13.84 1.94
C MET A 113 -21.57 15.23 1.68
N ARG A 114 -22.48 15.70 2.52
CA ARG A 114 -23.05 17.04 2.37
C ARG A 114 -22.02 18.13 2.72
N PRO A 115 -22.05 19.27 2.03
CA PRO A 115 -21.11 20.38 2.32
C PRO A 115 -21.13 20.85 3.78
N GLU A 116 -22.30 20.80 4.43
CA GLU A 116 -22.47 21.17 5.83
C GLU A 116 -21.70 20.25 6.80
N ASN A 117 -21.49 19.00 6.38
CA ASN A 117 -20.82 17.96 7.18
C ASN A 117 -19.37 17.70 6.74
N LYS A 118 -18.78 18.63 5.97
CA LYS A 118 -17.41 18.53 5.47
C LYS A 118 -16.40 18.22 6.59
N ALA A 119 -16.53 18.89 7.72
CA ALA A 119 -15.64 18.68 8.87
C ALA A 119 -15.74 17.25 9.43
N MET A 120 -16.96 16.68 9.48
CA MET A 120 -17.19 15.30 9.89
C MET A 120 -16.56 14.32 8.89
N LEU A 121 -16.74 14.58 7.59
CA LEU A 121 -16.14 13.76 6.53
C LEU A 121 -14.60 13.81 6.59
N GLN A 122 -14.03 14.99 6.81
CA GLN A 122 -12.58 15.16 7.01
C GLN A 122 -12.10 14.36 8.23
N SER A 123 -12.81 14.42 9.35
CA SER A 123 -12.50 13.67 10.57
C SER A 123 -12.48 12.16 10.30
N VAL A 124 -13.49 11.63 9.61
CA VAL A 124 -13.55 10.21 9.25
C VAL A 124 -12.40 9.83 8.32
N LEU A 125 -12.13 10.61 7.29
CA LEU A 125 -11.07 10.31 6.32
C LEU A 125 -9.68 10.40 6.94
N THR A 126 -9.40 11.41 7.76
CA THR A 126 -8.11 11.55 8.47
C THR A 126 -7.94 10.51 9.57
N TYR A 127 -9.03 9.93 10.08
CA TYR A 127 -9.00 8.79 10.98
C TYR A 127 -8.51 7.50 10.29
N HIS A 128 -8.65 7.38 8.97
CA HIS A 128 -8.09 6.27 8.19
C HIS A 128 -6.62 6.47 7.78
N VAL A 129 -6.03 7.61 8.15
CA VAL A 129 -4.64 7.94 7.79
C VAL A 129 -3.78 7.96 9.05
N VAL A 130 -2.70 7.20 9.01
CA VAL A 130 -1.68 7.16 10.07
C VAL A 130 -0.41 7.79 9.54
N PRO A 131 0.23 8.71 10.28
CA PRO A 131 1.51 9.27 9.87
C PRO A 131 2.61 8.19 9.92
N GLY A 132 3.50 8.23 8.94
CA GLY A 132 4.55 7.23 8.77
C GLY A 132 4.18 6.14 7.77
N ARG A 133 5.19 5.46 7.27
CA ARG A 133 5.03 4.29 6.40
C ARG A 133 5.07 3.03 7.26
N LEU A 134 3.95 2.35 7.37
CA LEU A 134 3.80 1.11 8.11
C LEU A 134 3.42 0.00 7.13
N THR A 135 4.36 -0.88 6.86
CA THR A 135 4.08 -2.10 6.07
C THR A 135 3.29 -3.11 6.91
N ALA A 136 2.73 -4.14 6.27
CA ALA A 136 2.09 -5.22 6.99
C ALA A 136 3.07 -5.91 7.96
N ALA A 137 4.35 -6.03 7.58
CA ALA A 137 5.40 -6.56 8.44
C ALA A 137 5.62 -5.68 9.68
N ASP A 138 5.69 -4.35 9.50
CA ASP A 138 5.83 -3.40 10.61
C ASP A 138 4.62 -3.46 11.55
N LEU A 139 3.40 -3.55 10.99
CA LEU A 139 2.18 -3.68 11.78
C LEU A 139 2.19 -4.99 12.59
N MET A 140 2.54 -6.12 11.96
CA MET A 140 2.64 -7.40 12.65
C MET A 140 3.72 -7.40 13.74
N GLN A 141 4.85 -6.72 13.49
CA GLN A 141 5.89 -6.57 14.51
C GLN A 141 5.38 -5.76 15.70
N ARG A 142 4.77 -4.60 15.46
CA ARG A 142 4.19 -3.76 16.52
C ARG A 142 3.10 -4.49 17.31
N ILE A 143 2.28 -5.31 16.66
CA ILE A 143 1.26 -6.14 17.32
C ILE A 143 1.93 -7.16 18.26
N ARG A 144 3.00 -7.82 17.80
CA ARG A 144 3.75 -8.76 18.66
C ARG A 144 4.39 -8.06 19.85
N ASP A 145 5.05 -6.93 19.62
CA ASP A 145 5.72 -6.15 20.65
C ASP A 145 4.73 -5.56 21.67
N GLY A 146 3.51 -5.26 21.22
CA GLY A 146 2.41 -4.75 22.03
C GLY A 146 1.56 -5.83 22.72
N GLY A 147 2.05 -7.09 22.78
CA GLY A 147 1.32 -8.17 23.46
C GLY A 147 0.03 -8.60 22.74
N GLY A 148 0.03 -8.56 21.40
CA GLY A 148 -1.09 -8.97 20.55
C GLY A 148 -1.92 -7.80 20.00
N GLN A 149 -1.60 -6.57 20.35
CA GLN A 149 -2.27 -5.37 19.88
C GLN A 149 -1.27 -4.22 19.65
N ALA A 150 -1.50 -3.42 18.62
CA ALA A 150 -0.74 -2.20 18.37
C ALA A 150 -1.70 -1.00 18.30
N ARG A 151 -1.42 0.05 19.07
CA ARG A 151 -2.16 1.31 19.01
C ARG A 151 -1.52 2.21 17.96
N LEU A 152 -2.30 2.63 16.98
CA LEU A 152 -1.90 3.51 15.89
C LEU A 152 -2.59 4.86 16.09
N THR A 153 -1.82 5.91 16.27
CA THR A 153 -2.35 7.28 16.32
C THR A 153 -2.62 7.76 14.90
N THR A 154 -3.83 8.18 14.62
CA THR A 154 -4.24 8.66 13.30
C THR A 154 -3.95 10.15 13.14
N VAL A 155 -3.97 10.65 11.90
CA VAL A 155 -3.82 12.09 11.59
C VAL A 155 -4.93 12.93 12.24
N GLN A 156 -6.11 12.35 12.42
CA GLN A 156 -7.22 12.97 13.13
C GLN A 156 -6.95 13.13 14.66
N GLY A 157 -5.97 12.40 15.19
CA GLY A 157 -5.64 12.38 16.63
C GLY A 157 -6.28 11.23 17.41
N GLY A 158 -7.18 10.49 16.79
CA GLY A 158 -7.78 9.29 17.40
C GLY A 158 -6.85 8.08 17.32
N THR A 159 -7.28 6.99 17.94
CA THR A 159 -6.52 5.74 17.99
C THR A 159 -7.24 4.64 17.22
N LEU A 160 -6.52 3.98 16.31
CA LEU A 160 -6.88 2.69 15.73
C LEU A 160 -6.09 1.60 16.45
N THR A 161 -6.72 0.53 16.84
CA THR A 161 -6.03 -0.63 17.43
C THR A 161 -5.90 -1.72 16.38
N ALA A 162 -4.68 -2.05 16.02
CA ALA A 162 -4.39 -3.17 15.14
C ALA A 162 -4.13 -4.44 15.97
N SER A 163 -4.68 -5.56 15.55
CA SER A 163 -4.48 -6.88 16.15
C SER A 163 -4.43 -7.95 15.07
N MET A 164 -4.05 -9.17 15.45
CA MET A 164 -4.09 -10.31 14.51
C MET A 164 -5.35 -11.12 14.71
N MET A 165 -6.06 -11.40 13.63
CA MET A 165 -7.14 -12.38 13.58
C MET A 165 -6.76 -13.51 12.63
N GLY A 166 -6.25 -14.58 13.19
CA GLY A 166 -5.61 -15.63 12.39
C GLY A 166 -4.38 -15.07 11.65
N ASN A 167 -4.41 -15.11 10.32
CA ASN A 167 -3.33 -14.60 9.47
C ASN A 167 -3.63 -13.22 8.86
N ARG A 168 -4.63 -12.49 9.37
CA ARG A 168 -5.02 -11.17 8.87
C ARG A 168 -4.88 -10.12 9.94
N ILE A 169 -4.53 -8.90 9.52
CA ILE A 169 -4.55 -7.74 10.39
C ILE A 169 -6.00 -7.26 10.51
N MET A 170 -6.46 -7.12 11.72
CA MET A 170 -7.75 -6.56 12.07
C MET A 170 -7.52 -5.20 12.75
N LEU A 171 -8.26 -4.21 12.31
CA LEU A 171 -8.30 -2.88 12.92
C LEU A 171 -9.56 -2.76 13.75
N THR A 172 -9.45 -2.24 14.96
CA THR A 172 -10.58 -1.91 15.81
C THR A 172 -10.60 -0.40 16.02
N ASP A 173 -11.73 0.22 15.76
CA ASP A 173 -11.93 1.66 15.92
C ASP A 173 -12.36 2.03 17.36
N ALA A 174 -12.48 3.33 17.61
CA ALA A 174 -12.85 3.84 18.93
C ALA A 174 -14.29 3.48 19.37
N LYS A 175 -15.16 3.08 18.43
CA LYS A 175 -16.53 2.63 18.69
C LYS A 175 -16.65 1.11 18.81
N GLY A 176 -15.53 0.39 18.69
CA GLY A 176 -15.51 -1.08 18.70
C GLY A 176 -15.84 -1.72 17.36
N GLY A 177 -15.97 -0.92 16.29
CA GLY A 177 -16.10 -1.41 14.93
C GLY A 177 -14.82 -2.08 14.47
N THR A 178 -14.94 -3.13 13.65
CA THR A 178 -13.79 -3.88 13.15
C THR A 178 -13.68 -3.80 11.63
N ALA A 179 -12.47 -3.67 11.13
CA ALA A 179 -12.13 -3.71 9.71
C ALA A 179 -10.96 -4.67 9.50
N HIS A 180 -11.03 -5.52 8.47
CA HIS A 180 -9.95 -6.43 8.14
C HIS A 180 -9.15 -5.90 6.97
N VAL A 181 -7.84 -6.01 7.04
CA VAL A 181 -6.95 -5.76 5.90
C VAL A 181 -7.08 -6.94 4.93
N THR A 182 -7.65 -6.67 3.77
CA THR A 182 -7.84 -7.66 2.70
C THR A 182 -6.64 -7.72 1.77
N GLN A 183 -5.97 -6.58 1.55
CA GLN A 183 -4.76 -6.46 0.77
C GLN A 183 -3.86 -5.40 1.41
N GLY A 184 -2.66 -5.79 1.77
CA GLY A 184 -1.65 -4.90 2.36
C GLY A 184 -0.54 -4.54 1.39
N ASP A 185 0.36 -3.68 1.85
CA ASP A 185 1.63 -3.35 1.19
C ASP A 185 1.50 -2.83 -0.25
N VAL A 186 0.43 -2.07 -0.54
CA VAL A 186 0.31 -1.36 -1.81
C VAL A 186 1.17 -0.10 -1.73
N MET A 187 2.43 -0.22 -2.18
CA MET A 187 3.43 0.84 -2.07
C MET A 187 3.12 2.01 -2.99
N GLN A 188 3.35 3.22 -2.48
CA GLN A 188 3.19 4.48 -3.18
C GLN A 188 4.42 5.37 -2.98
N SER A 189 4.61 6.40 -3.80
CA SER A 189 5.74 7.33 -3.66
C SER A 189 5.70 8.06 -2.30
N ASN A 190 4.54 8.44 -1.83
CA ASN A 190 4.34 9.16 -0.58
C ASN A 190 3.72 8.31 0.56
N GLY A 191 3.73 6.97 0.45
CA GLY A 191 3.21 6.14 1.55
C GLY A 191 2.91 4.69 1.18
N VAL A 192 1.99 4.09 1.90
CA VAL A 192 1.50 2.74 1.67
C VAL A 192 -0.02 2.71 1.88
N ILE A 193 -0.71 1.91 1.07
CA ILE A 193 -2.15 1.67 1.21
C ILE A 193 -2.37 0.24 1.70
N HIS A 194 -3.26 0.10 2.67
CA HIS A 194 -3.84 -1.17 3.09
C HIS A 194 -5.35 -1.14 2.81
N VAL A 195 -5.80 -2.03 1.96
CA VAL A 195 -7.21 -2.14 1.58
C VAL A 195 -8.00 -2.80 2.70
N THR A 196 -9.14 -2.22 3.09
CA THR A 196 -9.99 -2.74 4.16
C THR A 196 -11.40 -3.06 3.69
N ASP A 197 -12.04 -4.01 4.38
CA ASP A 197 -13.39 -4.49 4.11
C ASP A 197 -14.48 -3.73 4.86
N SER A 198 -14.11 -2.78 5.71
CA SER A 198 -15.03 -1.97 6.52
C SER A 198 -14.48 -0.57 6.72
N VAL A 199 -15.38 0.39 6.97
CA VAL A 199 -15.06 1.78 7.29
C VAL A 199 -14.91 1.91 8.80
N SER A 200 -13.81 2.50 9.27
CA SER A 200 -13.57 2.79 10.68
C SER A 200 -14.15 4.16 11.06
N MET A 201 -14.78 4.25 12.21
CA MET A 201 -15.42 5.48 12.68
C MET A 201 -14.64 6.08 13.85
N PRO A 202 -14.37 7.39 13.84
CA PRO A 202 -13.82 8.07 15.00
C PRO A 202 -14.83 8.05 16.16
N GLY A 203 -14.32 8.13 17.38
CA GLY A 203 -15.12 8.17 18.63
C GLY A 203 -16.01 9.40 18.75
#